data_33eb3fc6e2397c13725e5e01c827c4ca
#
_entry.id   33eb3fc6e2397c13725e5e01c827c4ca
#
_cell.length_a   1.000
_cell.length_b   1.000
_cell.length_c   1.000
_cell.angle_alpha   90.00
_cell.angle_beta   90.00
_cell.angle_gamma   90.00
#
_symmetry.space_group_name_H-M   'P 1'
#
loop_
_entity.id
_entity.type
_entity.pdbx_description
1 polymer ?
#
loop_
_entity_poly.entity_id
_entity_poly.type
_entity_poly.pdbx_seq_one_letter_code
_entity_poly.pdbx_strand_id
1 'polypeptide(L)'
;MSGEGQMVADGTPKQRFRLRFAKGEQVKYISHLDLARTWERAFCRAGLPVAYSQGYTPRPRLQLAAALPVGVTGRAEYLDLWLTEAVEPEGLAARLQPCLPAGLEVLHAEETELRGPALQSQTRAAEYRAHVWSQEPAEAIASRIQALLEAPSILRQRHHKGKMQTYDLRPLIQTVIVEPGPEGEHVLVMRLQLSPQGAGRPGEVLSALGLTLGHYTIERTNLFFEFDK
;
A
#
# COMPACT_ATOMS: atom_id res chain seq x y z
N MET A 1 51.35 18.02 -8.90
CA MET A 1 50.00 17.81 -9.48
C MET A 1 49.45 16.57 -8.81
N SER A 2 48.73 16.76 -7.76
CA SER A 2 48.14 15.68 -6.94
C SER A 2 46.76 15.38 -7.52
N GLY A 3 46.60 14.16 -8.06
CA GLY A 3 45.32 13.64 -8.51
C GLY A 3 44.46 13.34 -7.28
N GLU A 4 43.44 14.14 -7.04
CA GLU A 4 42.38 13.81 -6.12
C GLU A 4 41.63 12.61 -6.70
N GLY A 5 41.92 11.44 -6.14
CA GLY A 5 41.14 10.22 -6.38
C GLY A 5 39.73 10.45 -5.85
N GLN A 6 38.80 10.64 -6.78
CA GLN A 6 37.38 10.62 -6.49
C GLN A 6 37.06 9.25 -5.90
N MET A 7 36.95 9.17 -4.56
CA MET A 7 36.45 7.97 -3.87
C MET A 7 35.04 7.72 -4.41
N VAL A 8 34.90 6.74 -5.29
CA VAL A 8 33.60 6.17 -5.64
C VAL A 8 33.03 5.64 -4.32
N ALA A 9 32.03 6.31 -3.79
CA ALA A 9 31.35 5.88 -2.58
C ALA A 9 30.90 4.41 -2.79
N ASP A 10 31.35 3.53 -1.89
CA ASP A 10 30.93 2.13 -1.88
C ASP A 10 29.40 2.08 -1.79
N GLY A 11 28.74 1.76 -2.90
CA GLY A 11 27.28 1.74 -3.00
C GLY A 11 26.60 0.65 -2.15
N THR A 12 27.37 0.01 -1.25
CA THR A 12 26.87 -1.02 -0.34
C THR A 12 25.96 -0.39 0.72
N PRO A 13 24.71 -0.88 0.87
CA PRO A 13 23.83 -0.39 1.93
C PRO A 13 24.42 -0.64 3.32
N LYS A 14 24.38 0.38 4.18
CA LYS A 14 24.81 0.31 5.58
C LYS A 14 23.65 0.40 6.56
N GLN A 15 22.50 0.94 6.13
CA GLN A 15 21.33 1.15 6.97
C GLN A 15 20.06 0.92 6.16
N ARG A 16 18.99 0.46 6.82
CA ARG A 16 17.65 0.30 6.24
C ARG A 16 16.65 0.98 7.14
N PHE A 17 15.86 1.87 6.58
CA PHE A 17 14.73 2.49 7.25
C PHE A 17 13.42 1.91 6.76
N ARG A 18 12.48 1.77 7.70
CA ARG A 18 11.08 1.54 7.42
C ARG A 18 10.31 2.82 7.66
N LEU A 19 9.62 3.30 6.64
CA LEU A 19 8.74 4.45 6.73
C LEU A 19 7.29 3.98 6.71
N ARG A 20 6.49 4.51 7.64
CA ARG A 20 5.04 4.45 7.59
C ARG A 20 4.52 5.79 7.08
N PHE A 21 3.62 5.76 6.10
CA PHE A 21 3.13 6.98 5.47
C PHE A 21 1.65 6.90 5.10
N ALA A 22 1.01 8.07 4.92
CA ALA A 22 -0.33 8.19 4.37
C ALA A 22 -0.28 8.64 2.90
N LYS A 23 -1.22 8.14 2.11
CA LYS A 23 -1.51 8.55 0.73
C LYS A 23 -2.94 9.10 0.67
N GLY A 24 -3.09 10.41 0.70
CA GLY A 24 -4.37 11.11 0.76
C GLY A 24 -5.01 11.36 -0.62
N GLU A 25 -6.12 12.08 -0.56
CA GLU A 25 -7.00 12.38 -1.70
C GLU A 25 -6.28 13.06 -2.89
N GLN A 26 -5.36 14.00 -2.60
CA GLN A 26 -4.67 14.79 -3.62
C GLN A 26 -3.83 13.94 -4.58
N VAL A 27 -3.39 12.78 -4.11
CA VAL A 27 -2.50 11.87 -4.84
C VAL A 27 -3.10 10.48 -5.05
N LYS A 28 -4.40 10.28 -4.80
CA LYS A 28 -5.01 8.95 -4.89
C LYS A 28 -4.97 8.35 -6.30
N TYR A 29 -4.91 9.17 -7.32
CA TYR A 29 -4.89 8.72 -8.72
C TYR A 29 -3.50 8.46 -9.30
N ILE A 30 -2.42 8.69 -8.54
CA ILE A 30 -1.08 8.31 -9.02
C ILE A 30 -0.91 6.78 -9.02
N SER A 31 -0.23 6.27 -10.03
CA SER A 31 0.07 4.84 -10.15
C SER A 31 1.11 4.40 -9.10
N HIS A 32 1.23 3.09 -8.89
CA HIS A 32 2.26 2.53 -8.02
C HIS A 32 3.69 2.93 -8.44
N LEU A 33 3.95 2.96 -9.75
CA LEU A 33 5.25 3.39 -10.28
C LEU A 33 5.51 4.88 -10.08
N ASP A 34 4.48 5.71 -10.23
CA ASP A 34 4.63 7.16 -10.01
C ASP A 34 4.77 7.49 -8.53
N LEU A 35 4.12 6.71 -7.64
CA LEU A 35 4.35 6.80 -6.21
C LEU A 35 5.81 6.48 -5.87
N ALA A 36 6.37 5.40 -6.42
CA ALA A 36 7.78 5.05 -6.21
C ALA A 36 8.71 6.18 -6.71
N ARG A 37 8.47 6.72 -7.91
CA ARG A 37 9.23 7.86 -8.45
C ARG A 37 9.10 9.13 -7.62
N THR A 38 7.93 9.35 -7.02
CA THR A 38 7.71 10.50 -6.12
C THR A 38 8.59 10.37 -4.88
N TRP A 39 8.68 9.18 -4.29
CA TRP A 39 9.58 8.89 -3.18
C TRP A 39 11.05 9.03 -3.57
N GLU A 40 11.48 8.48 -4.72
CA GLU A 40 12.84 8.64 -5.25
C GLU A 40 13.25 10.14 -5.32
N ARG A 41 12.36 10.98 -5.86
CA ARG A 41 12.60 12.43 -5.96
C ARG A 41 12.62 13.10 -4.57
N ALA A 42 11.76 12.67 -3.64
CA ALA A 42 11.73 13.21 -2.29
C ALA A 42 13.04 12.91 -1.54
N PHE A 43 13.54 11.68 -1.62
CA PHE A 43 14.80 11.28 -1.02
C PHE A 43 15.99 12.08 -1.58
N CYS A 44 16.02 12.27 -2.91
CA CYS A 44 17.04 13.08 -3.55
C CYS A 44 16.99 14.55 -3.09
N ARG A 45 15.80 15.17 -3.05
CA ARG A 45 15.61 16.55 -2.56
C ARG A 45 15.98 16.71 -1.08
N ALA A 46 15.71 15.70 -0.26
CA ALA A 46 16.10 15.66 1.13
C ALA A 46 17.61 15.42 1.31
N GLY A 47 18.39 15.21 0.23
CA GLY A 47 19.82 14.95 0.31
C GLY A 47 20.17 13.68 1.09
N LEU A 48 19.33 12.64 1.02
CA LEU A 48 19.61 11.36 1.69
C LEU A 48 20.62 10.55 0.87
N PRO A 49 21.58 9.88 1.53
CA PRO A 49 22.58 9.03 0.87
C PRO A 49 21.96 7.67 0.48
N VAL A 50 21.04 7.68 -0.51
CA VAL A 50 20.29 6.51 -0.92
C VAL A 50 21.19 5.49 -1.61
N ALA A 51 21.08 4.22 -1.23
CA ALA A 51 21.72 3.12 -1.95
C ALA A 51 21.00 2.88 -3.29
N TYR A 52 21.78 2.50 -4.31
CA TYR A 52 21.28 2.18 -5.64
C TYR A 52 21.38 0.69 -5.93
N SER A 53 20.52 0.21 -6.81
CA SER A 53 20.60 -1.16 -7.33
C SER A 53 21.84 -1.33 -8.19
N GLN A 54 22.43 -2.52 -8.16
CA GLN A 54 23.50 -2.89 -9.09
C GLN A 54 22.91 -3.19 -10.47
N GLY A 55 23.53 -2.72 -11.51
CA GLY A 55 23.13 -3.00 -12.90
C GLY A 55 23.38 -1.84 -13.85
N TYR A 56 23.00 -2.03 -15.11
CA TYR A 56 23.22 -1.06 -16.19
C TYR A 56 22.44 0.25 -16.01
N THR A 57 21.29 0.21 -15.36
CA THR A 57 20.47 1.39 -15.02
C THR A 57 20.19 1.41 -13.52
N PRO A 58 21.11 1.97 -12.71
CA PRO A 58 20.94 2.00 -11.26
C PRO A 58 19.68 2.79 -10.87
N ARG A 59 18.91 2.26 -9.93
CA ARG A 59 17.73 2.93 -9.36
C ARG A 59 17.86 3.01 -7.84
N PRO A 60 17.33 4.06 -7.22
CA PRO A 60 17.24 4.14 -5.76
C PRO A 60 16.63 2.86 -5.18
N ARG A 61 17.28 2.31 -4.17
CA ARG A 61 16.84 1.08 -3.51
C ARG A 61 15.76 1.40 -2.50
N LEU A 62 14.52 1.28 -2.93
CA LEU A 62 13.33 1.39 -2.10
C LEU A 62 12.36 0.25 -2.39
N GLN A 63 11.50 -0.09 -1.44
CA GLN A 63 10.51 -1.16 -1.59
C GLN A 63 9.21 -0.78 -0.88
N LEU A 64 8.14 -0.57 -1.63
CA LEU A 64 6.79 -0.42 -1.10
C LEU A 64 6.25 -1.78 -0.66
N ALA A 65 5.56 -1.85 0.47
CA ALA A 65 5.02 -3.10 1.02
C ALA A 65 3.99 -3.76 0.10
N ALA A 66 3.11 -2.96 -0.47
CA ALA A 66 2.07 -3.45 -1.35
C ALA A 66 1.60 -2.35 -2.31
N ALA A 67 1.23 -2.73 -3.53
CA ALA A 67 0.59 -1.80 -4.44
C ALA A 67 -0.77 -1.35 -3.88
N LEU A 68 -1.01 -0.04 -3.89
CA LEU A 68 -2.31 0.55 -3.60
C LEU A 68 -3.02 0.82 -4.93
N PRO A 69 -4.25 0.33 -5.13
CA PRO A 69 -5.00 0.60 -6.36
C PRO A 69 -5.17 2.10 -6.63
N VAL A 70 -5.22 2.47 -7.91
CA VAL A 70 -5.53 3.85 -8.31
C VAL A 70 -6.94 4.21 -7.84
N GLY A 71 -7.11 5.41 -7.30
CA GLY A 71 -8.37 5.88 -6.73
C GLY A 71 -8.59 5.49 -5.26
N VAL A 72 -7.68 4.68 -4.68
CA VAL A 72 -7.72 4.28 -3.26
C VAL A 72 -6.73 5.13 -2.47
N THR A 73 -7.18 5.64 -1.31
CA THR A 73 -6.33 6.29 -0.32
C THR A 73 -5.73 5.27 0.65
N GLY A 74 -4.65 5.65 1.34
CA GLY A 74 -3.99 4.78 2.32
C GLY A 74 -3.63 5.55 3.57
N ARG A 75 -4.06 5.05 4.73
CA ARG A 75 -3.80 5.69 6.03
C ARG A 75 -2.49 5.20 6.68
N ALA A 76 -2.07 3.98 6.34
CA ALA A 76 -0.89 3.34 6.94
C ALA A 76 -0.19 2.45 5.92
N GLU A 77 0.46 3.08 4.95
CA GLU A 77 1.28 2.44 3.95
C GLU A 77 2.72 2.31 4.45
N TYR A 78 3.47 1.35 3.91
CA TYR A 78 4.85 1.12 4.30
C TYR A 78 5.80 1.08 3.10
N LEU A 79 6.99 1.62 3.30
CA LEU A 79 8.11 1.44 2.40
C LEU A 79 9.41 1.23 3.19
N ASP A 80 10.32 0.45 2.63
CA ASP A 80 11.70 0.33 3.09
C ASP A 80 12.64 1.08 2.16
N LEU A 81 13.61 1.77 2.75
CA LEU A 81 14.64 2.56 2.08
C LEU A 81 16.01 2.11 2.56
N TRP A 82 16.97 1.92 1.64
CA TRP A 82 18.37 1.59 1.98
C TRP A 82 19.28 2.78 1.74
N LEU A 83 20.15 3.05 2.74
CA LEU A 83 21.11 4.13 2.73
C LEU A 83 22.55 3.60 2.72
N THR A 84 23.48 4.34 2.10
CA THR A 84 24.90 4.03 2.03
C THR A 84 25.70 4.58 3.20
N GLU A 85 25.11 5.50 3.96
CA GLU A 85 25.70 6.13 5.14
C GLU A 85 24.69 6.10 6.28
N ALA A 86 25.17 6.16 7.51
CA ALA A 86 24.32 6.25 8.69
C ALA A 86 23.63 7.62 8.74
N VAL A 87 22.33 7.60 9.00
CA VAL A 87 21.51 8.79 9.24
C VAL A 87 20.76 8.58 10.55
N GLU A 88 20.70 9.60 11.39
CA GLU A 88 19.95 9.54 12.64
C GLU A 88 18.43 9.39 12.34
N PRO A 89 17.75 8.47 13.02
CA PRO A 89 16.30 8.27 12.85
C PRO A 89 15.49 9.51 13.23
N GLU A 90 15.98 10.21 14.27
CA GLU A 90 15.37 11.42 14.78
C GLU A 90 15.40 12.52 13.72
N GLY A 91 14.24 13.08 13.43
CA GLY A 91 14.09 14.14 12.43
C GLY A 91 14.04 13.68 10.97
N LEU A 92 14.22 12.40 10.65
CA LEU A 92 14.12 11.91 9.27
C LEU A 92 12.75 12.23 8.65
N ALA A 93 11.68 12.01 9.39
CA ALA A 93 10.31 12.34 8.93
C ALA A 93 10.18 13.86 8.66
N ALA A 94 10.63 14.70 9.58
CA ALA A 94 10.60 16.15 9.43
C ALA A 94 11.45 16.65 8.23
N ARG A 95 12.56 15.99 7.95
CA ARG A 95 13.42 16.28 6.80
C ARG A 95 12.79 15.88 5.48
N LEU A 96 12.02 14.79 5.46
CA LEU A 96 11.35 14.28 4.26
C LEU A 96 10.07 15.04 3.95
N GLN A 97 9.28 15.42 4.94
CA GLN A 97 7.95 16.00 4.74
C GLN A 97 7.92 17.21 3.79
N PRO A 98 8.85 18.20 3.88
CA PRO A 98 8.88 19.34 2.94
C PRO A 98 9.22 18.95 1.50
N CYS A 99 9.77 17.75 1.29
CA CYS A 99 10.15 17.22 -0.01
C CYS A 99 9.04 16.43 -0.72
N LEU A 100 7.92 16.19 -0.02
CA LEU A 100 6.77 15.44 -0.54
C LEU A 100 5.71 16.38 -1.11
N PRO A 101 4.93 15.94 -2.11
CA PRO A 101 3.75 16.68 -2.54
C PRO A 101 2.66 16.63 -1.48
N ALA A 102 1.74 17.62 -1.52
CA ALA A 102 0.52 17.57 -0.72
C ALA A 102 -0.22 16.24 -0.94
N GLY A 103 -0.69 15.64 0.15
CA GLY A 103 -1.36 14.34 0.13
C GLY A 103 -0.43 13.13 0.36
N LEU A 104 0.90 13.33 0.48
CA LEU A 104 1.81 12.34 1.07
C LEU A 104 2.33 12.85 2.41
N GLU A 105 2.20 12.01 3.43
CA GLU A 105 2.60 12.34 4.80
C GLU A 105 3.44 11.21 5.40
N VAL A 106 4.60 11.54 5.97
CA VAL A 106 5.41 10.60 6.74
C VAL A 106 4.89 10.55 8.16
N LEU A 107 4.34 9.42 8.56
CA LEU A 107 3.77 9.20 9.88
C LEU A 107 4.82 8.73 10.90
N HIS A 108 5.76 7.92 10.45
CA HIS A 108 6.80 7.33 11.28
C HIS A 108 7.99 6.88 10.43
N ALA A 109 9.18 6.93 11.01
CA ALA A 109 10.41 6.41 10.43
C ALA A 109 11.20 5.69 11.51
N GLU A 110 11.60 4.46 11.25
CA GLU A 110 12.40 3.64 12.17
C GLU A 110 13.48 2.90 11.42
N GLU A 111 14.62 2.67 12.08
CA GLU A 111 15.64 1.79 11.55
C GLU A 111 15.17 0.32 11.69
N THR A 112 15.46 -0.49 10.68
CA THR A 112 15.10 -1.91 10.67
C THR A 112 16.27 -2.76 10.22
N GLU A 113 16.16 -4.08 10.39
CA GLU A 113 17.21 -5.02 10.06
C GLU A 113 17.66 -4.87 8.60
N LEU A 114 18.95 -4.60 8.39
CA LEU A 114 19.54 -4.32 7.07
C LEU A 114 19.31 -5.45 6.06
N ARG A 115 19.42 -6.71 6.50
CA ARG A 115 19.30 -7.92 5.69
C ARG A 115 18.01 -8.71 5.96
N GLY A 116 17.05 -8.10 6.65
CA GLY A 116 15.75 -8.70 6.91
C GLY A 116 14.98 -9.02 5.63
N PRO A 117 13.96 -9.87 5.72
CA PRO A 117 13.16 -10.29 4.57
C PRO A 117 12.49 -9.09 3.87
N ALA A 118 12.15 -9.30 2.61
CA ALA A 118 11.49 -8.28 1.81
C ALA A 118 10.12 -7.95 2.39
N LEU A 119 9.80 -6.66 2.57
CA LEU A 119 8.56 -6.20 3.19
C LEU A 119 7.30 -6.80 2.50
N GLN A 120 7.33 -6.87 1.17
CA GLN A 120 6.25 -7.48 0.39
C GLN A 120 6.01 -8.96 0.69
N SER A 121 7.06 -9.72 1.00
CA SER A 121 6.94 -11.15 1.33
C SER A 121 6.33 -11.41 2.70
N GLN A 122 6.35 -10.41 3.57
CA GLN A 122 5.81 -10.48 4.93
C GLN A 122 4.35 -10.03 5.02
N THR A 123 3.82 -9.35 4.01
CA THR A 123 2.42 -8.90 3.99
C THR A 123 1.48 -10.10 3.91
N ARG A 124 0.44 -10.13 4.75
CA ARG A 124 -0.55 -11.21 4.86
C ARG A 124 -1.96 -10.76 4.55
N ALA A 125 -2.34 -9.58 5.01
CA ALA A 125 -3.66 -9.04 4.79
C ALA A 125 -3.63 -7.51 4.75
N ALA A 126 -4.72 -6.92 4.29
CA ALA A 126 -4.99 -5.50 4.39
C ALA A 126 -6.42 -5.27 4.85
N GLU A 127 -6.61 -4.21 5.62
CA GLU A 127 -7.92 -3.72 6.02
C GLU A 127 -8.30 -2.52 5.18
N TYR A 128 -9.56 -2.49 4.78
CA TYR A 128 -10.13 -1.41 3.97
C TYR A 128 -11.43 -0.92 4.60
N ARG A 129 -11.65 0.39 4.51
CA ARG A 129 -12.96 1.00 4.73
C ARG A 129 -13.48 1.49 3.38
N ALA A 130 -14.67 1.03 3.01
CA ALA A 130 -15.37 1.50 1.82
C ALA A 130 -16.61 2.26 2.25
N HIS A 131 -16.68 3.52 1.91
CA HIS A 131 -17.86 4.35 2.07
C HIS A 131 -18.71 4.20 0.82
N VAL A 132 -19.94 3.77 0.97
CA VAL A 132 -20.88 3.48 -0.12
C VAL A 132 -22.18 4.23 0.13
N TRP A 133 -22.63 4.99 -0.85
CA TRP A 133 -23.92 5.68 -0.79
C TRP A 133 -24.98 4.85 -1.49
N SER A 134 -25.99 4.38 -0.72
CA SER A 134 -27.07 3.54 -1.19
C SER A 134 -28.35 3.82 -0.41
N GLN A 135 -29.51 3.74 -1.08
CA GLN A 135 -30.83 3.84 -0.45
C GLN A 135 -31.29 2.51 0.20
N GLU A 136 -30.50 1.46 0.05
CA GLU A 136 -30.82 0.17 0.65
C GLU A 136 -30.59 0.22 2.17
N PRO A 137 -31.43 -0.45 2.97
CA PRO A 137 -31.21 -0.54 4.41
C PRO A 137 -29.96 -1.38 4.73
N ALA A 138 -29.27 -1.05 5.81
CA ALA A 138 -28.06 -1.73 6.26
C ALA A 138 -28.27 -3.24 6.44
N GLU A 139 -29.46 -3.67 6.87
CA GLU A 139 -29.83 -5.08 7.06
C GLU A 139 -29.85 -5.86 5.74
N ALA A 140 -30.25 -5.23 4.64
CA ALA A 140 -30.21 -5.87 3.32
C ALA A 140 -28.77 -6.08 2.85
N ILE A 141 -27.89 -5.09 3.10
CA ILE A 141 -26.47 -5.19 2.81
C ILE A 141 -25.84 -6.28 3.69
N ALA A 142 -26.14 -6.31 4.99
CA ALA A 142 -25.66 -7.30 5.93
C ALA A 142 -26.06 -8.74 5.52
N SER A 143 -27.29 -8.93 5.07
CA SER A 143 -27.77 -10.23 4.58
C SER A 143 -26.98 -10.69 3.33
N ARG A 144 -26.66 -9.78 2.41
CA ARG A 144 -25.83 -10.10 1.23
C ARG A 144 -24.38 -10.40 1.63
N ILE A 145 -23.83 -9.69 2.63
CA ILE A 145 -22.50 -9.98 3.18
C ILE A 145 -22.47 -11.39 3.78
N GLN A 146 -23.49 -11.77 4.56
CA GLN A 146 -23.59 -13.12 5.11
C GLN A 146 -23.62 -14.17 4.00
N ALA A 147 -24.50 -14.00 3.00
CA ALA A 147 -24.59 -14.91 1.85
C ALA A 147 -23.25 -15.02 1.08
N LEU A 148 -22.54 -13.89 0.92
CA LEU A 148 -21.21 -13.85 0.30
C LEU A 148 -20.19 -14.63 1.11
N LEU A 149 -20.22 -14.51 2.44
CA LEU A 149 -19.28 -15.22 3.34
C LEU A 149 -19.59 -16.72 3.46
N GLU A 150 -20.83 -17.13 3.29
CA GLU A 150 -21.27 -18.54 3.29
C GLU A 150 -21.09 -19.23 1.93
N ALA A 151 -20.89 -18.46 0.86
CA ALA A 151 -20.71 -19.02 -0.47
C ALA A 151 -19.45 -19.90 -0.54
N PRO A 152 -19.53 -21.12 -1.12
CA PRO A 152 -18.37 -22.01 -1.24
C PRO A 152 -17.31 -21.47 -2.21
N SER A 153 -17.71 -20.62 -3.17
CA SER A 153 -16.85 -20.04 -4.20
C SER A 153 -17.50 -18.79 -4.78
N ILE A 154 -16.69 -17.80 -5.14
CA ILE A 154 -17.11 -16.55 -5.80
C ILE A 154 -16.22 -16.34 -7.01
N LEU A 155 -16.61 -16.90 -8.15
CA LEU A 155 -15.81 -16.79 -9.37
C LEU A 155 -15.85 -15.38 -9.95
N ARG A 156 -14.67 -14.84 -10.25
CA ARG A 156 -14.44 -13.53 -10.86
C ARG A 156 -13.49 -13.66 -12.04
N GLN A 157 -13.57 -12.71 -12.96
CA GLN A 157 -12.69 -12.65 -14.12
C GLN A 157 -11.86 -11.37 -14.07
N ARG A 158 -10.59 -11.48 -14.42
CA ARG A 158 -9.69 -10.34 -14.54
C ARG A 158 -8.82 -10.46 -15.78
N HIS A 159 -8.45 -9.34 -16.36
CA HIS A 159 -7.38 -9.28 -17.34
C HIS A 159 -6.01 -9.40 -16.66
N HIS A 160 -5.25 -10.40 -17.06
CA HIS A 160 -3.86 -10.56 -16.61
C HIS A 160 -2.97 -10.92 -17.81
N LYS A 161 -1.94 -10.09 -18.07
CA LYS A 161 -1.01 -10.28 -19.20
C LYS A 161 -1.71 -10.52 -20.55
N GLY A 162 -2.76 -9.74 -20.85
CA GLY A 162 -3.51 -9.82 -22.10
C GLY A 162 -4.49 -11.01 -22.20
N LYS A 163 -4.66 -11.80 -21.15
CA LYS A 163 -5.59 -12.94 -21.09
C LYS A 163 -6.65 -12.73 -20.01
N MET A 164 -7.86 -13.25 -20.26
CA MET A 164 -8.89 -13.37 -19.22
C MET A 164 -8.53 -14.53 -18.30
N GLN A 165 -8.42 -14.26 -17.01
CA GLN A 165 -8.15 -15.25 -15.98
C GLN A 165 -9.33 -15.30 -15.00
N THR A 166 -9.91 -16.49 -14.83
CA THR A 166 -10.90 -16.74 -13.76
C THR A 166 -10.16 -17.07 -12.47
N TYR A 167 -10.62 -16.51 -11.36
CA TYR A 167 -10.12 -16.81 -10.02
C TYR A 167 -11.27 -16.80 -9.01
N ASP A 168 -11.05 -17.43 -7.87
CA ASP A 168 -12.01 -17.44 -6.77
C ASP A 168 -11.70 -16.32 -5.80
N LEU A 169 -12.67 -15.41 -5.59
CA LEU A 169 -12.55 -14.30 -4.66
C LEU A 169 -12.80 -14.75 -3.21
N ARG A 170 -13.62 -15.82 -2.99
CA ARG A 170 -14.06 -16.18 -1.63
C ARG A 170 -12.91 -16.45 -0.66
N PRO A 171 -11.87 -17.24 -0.97
CA PRO A 171 -10.75 -17.48 -0.05
C PRO A 171 -9.91 -16.23 0.23
N LEU A 172 -10.02 -15.18 -0.58
CA LEU A 172 -9.31 -13.92 -0.38
C LEU A 172 -10.04 -12.96 0.58
N ILE A 173 -11.25 -13.29 1.01
CA ILE A 173 -12.06 -12.51 1.96
C ILE A 173 -11.94 -13.15 3.35
N GLN A 174 -11.33 -12.44 4.30
CA GLN A 174 -11.24 -12.88 5.69
C GLN A 174 -12.47 -12.42 6.47
N THR A 175 -12.77 -11.13 6.44
CA THR A 175 -13.96 -10.55 7.07
C THR A 175 -14.55 -9.44 6.23
N VAL A 176 -15.86 -9.27 6.30
CA VAL A 176 -16.59 -8.11 5.83
C VAL A 176 -17.70 -7.82 6.82
N ILE A 177 -17.80 -6.59 7.28
CA ILE A 177 -18.92 -6.11 8.10
C ILE A 177 -19.42 -4.78 7.52
N VAL A 178 -20.70 -4.48 7.75
CA VAL A 178 -21.29 -3.18 7.46
C VAL A 178 -21.54 -2.43 8.77
N GLU A 179 -21.06 -1.19 8.82
CA GLU A 179 -21.35 -0.23 9.89
C GLU A 179 -22.34 0.80 9.35
N PRO A 180 -23.40 1.18 10.09
CA PRO A 180 -24.28 2.27 9.68
C PRO A 180 -23.49 3.58 9.69
N GLY A 181 -23.61 4.35 8.61
CA GLY A 181 -23.10 5.69 8.48
C GLY A 181 -24.20 6.74 8.64
N PRO A 182 -23.91 8.03 8.34
CA PRO A 182 -24.91 9.05 8.14
C PRO A 182 -25.96 8.63 7.12
N GLU A 183 -27.08 9.37 7.05
CA GLU A 183 -28.21 9.04 6.18
C GLU A 183 -27.77 8.74 4.73
N GLY A 184 -28.12 7.54 4.24
CA GLY A 184 -27.76 7.07 2.91
C GLY A 184 -26.31 6.57 2.74
N GLU A 185 -25.49 6.64 3.78
CA GLU A 185 -24.12 6.11 3.78
C GLU A 185 -24.01 4.81 4.54
N HIS A 186 -23.26 3.87 4.00
CA HIS A 186 -22.85 2.63 4.66
C HIS A 186 -21.33 2.51 4.62
N VAL A 187 -20.71 2.11 5.72
CA VAL A 187 -19.28 1.87 5.79
C VAL A 187 -19.02 0.37 5.85
N LEU A 188 -18.40 -0.18 4.81
CA LEU A 188 -17.97 -1.56 4.81
C LEU A 188 -16.52 -1.65 5.29
N VAL A 189 -16.30 -2.36 6.38
CA VAL A 189 -14.96 -2.68 6.88
C VAL A 189 -14.62 -4.08 6.40
N MET A 190 -13.54 -4.20 5.63
CA MET A 190 -13.14 -5.44 4.97
C MET A 190 -11.70 -5.79 5.32
N ARG A 191 -11.45 -7.01 5.79
CA ARG A 191 -10.10 -7.56 5.88
C ARG A 191 -9.91 -8.59 4.77
N LEU A 192 -8.98 -8.30 3.86
CA LEU A 192 -8.73 -9.09 2.67
C LEU A 192 -7.31 -9.63 2.68
N GLN A 193 -7.11 -10.84 2.15
CA GLN A 193 -5.78 -11.38 1.93
C GLN A 193 -5.00 -10.45 1.01
N LEU A 194 -3.74 -10.22 1.38
CA LEU A 194 -2.79 -9.47 0.58
C LEU A 194 -1.41 -10.09 0.79
N SER A 195 -1.03 -10.99 -0.12
CA SER A 195 0.20 -11.76 -0.02
C SER A 195 0.75 -12.07 -1.42
N PRO A 196 1.98 -12.56 -1.54
CA PRO A 196 2.51 -13.01 -2.83
C PRO A 196 1.67 -14.07 -3.53
N GLN A 197 0.87 -14.85 -2.78
CA GLN A 197 0.03 -15.92 -3.29
C GLN A 197 -1.31 -15.41 -3.84
N GLY A 198 -1.77 -14.24 -3.39
CA GLY A 198 -3.01 -13.67 -3.86
C GLY A 198 -3.40 -12.40 -3.13
N ALA A 199 -4.22 -11.59 -3.79
CA ALA A 199 -4.70 -10.32 -3.25
C ALA A 199 -6.20 -10.17 -3.52
N GLY A 200 -6.98 -10.05 -2.44
CA GLY A 200 -8.36 -9.62 -2.47
C GLY A 200 -8.44 -8.12 -2.80
N ARG A 201 -9.32 -7.76 -3.71
CA ARG A 201 -9.53 -6.36 -4.10
C ARG A 201 -10.84 -5.84 -3.54
N PRO A 202 -10.85 -4.74 -2.80
CA PRO A 202 -12.07 -4.22 -2.19
C PRO A 202 -13.16 -3.89 -3.24
N GLY A 203 -12.79 -3.36 -4.40
CA GLY A 203 -13.75 -3.10 -5.50
C GLY A 203 -14.42 -4.37 -6.03
N GLU A 204 -13.73 -5.52 -6.04
CA GLU A 204 -14.32 -6.80 -6.43
C GLU A 204 -15.32 -7.31 -5.37
N VAL A 205 -15.08 -7.05 -4.10
CA VAL A 205 -16.02 -7.35 -3.01
C VAL A 205 -17.27 -6.48 -3.14
N LEU A 206 -17.10 -5.15 -3.35
CA LEU A 206 -18.23 -4.25 -3.60
C LEU A 206 -19.04 -4.67 -4.83
N SER A 207 -18.36 -5.06 -5.91
CA SER A 207 -19.01 -5.60 -7.11
C SER A 207 -19.78 -6.90 -6.84
N ALA A 208 -19.21 -7.81 -6.02
CA ALA A 208 -19.89 -9.04 -5.61
C ALA A 208 -21.15 -8.77 -4.79
N LEU A 209 -21.14 -7.70 -4.00
CA LEU A 209 -22.29 -7.24 -3.21
C LEU A 209 -23.28 -6.38 -4.02
N GLY A 210 -23.00 -6.07 -5.31
CA GLY A 210 -23.86 -5.20 -6.11
C GLY A 210 -23.80 -3.72 -5.73
N LEU A 211 -22.73 -3.28 -5.04
CA LEU A 211 -22.61 -1.94 -4.45
C LEU A 211 -21.73 -0.98 -5.29
N THR A 212 -21.49 -1.29 -6.56
CA THR A 212 -20.65 -0.45 -7.45
C THR A 212 -21.42 0.47 -8.37
N LEU A 213 -22.76 0.42 -8.34
CA LEU A 213 -23.63 1.24 -9.20
C LEU A 213 -23.77 2.68 -8.70
N GLY A 214 -23.50 2.93 -7.41
CA GLY A 214 -23.55 4.24 -6.78
C GLY A 214 -22.17 4.87 -6.63
N HIS A 215 -22.12 5.98 -5.89
CA HIS A 215 -20.86 6.59 -5.46
C HIS A 215 -20.25 5.77 -4.34
N TYR A 216 -18.94 5.54 -4.42
CA TYR A 216 -18.19 4.93 -3.32
C TYR A 216 -16.75 5.45 -3.28
N THR A 217 -16.15 5.45 -2.10
CA THR A 217 -14.72 5.69 -1.88
C THR A 217 -14.11 4.55 -1.08
N ILE A 218 -12.82 4.32 -1.27
CA ILE A 218 -12.11 3.24 -0.58
C ILE A 218 -10.83 3.80 0.03
N GLU A 219 -10.61 3.46 1.29
CA GLU A 219 -9.38 3.73 2.02
C GLU A 219 -8.77 2.41 2.50
N ARG A 220 -7.46 2.21 2.32
CA ARG A 220 -6.72 1.15 3.02
C ARG A 220 -6.28 1.68 4.38
N THR A 221 -6.85 1.15 5.44
CA THR A 221 -6.62 1.64 6.80
C THR A 221 -5.41 0.99 7.46
N ASN A 222 -5.12 -0.27 7.12
CA ASN A 222 -4.01 -1.00 7.71
C ASN A 222 -3.44 -2.08 6.79
N LEU A 223 -2.16 -2.40 6.99
CA LEU A 223 -1.47 -3.57 6.46
C LEU A 223 -1.09 -4.49 7.63
N PHE A 224 -1.29 -5.79 7.46
CA PHE A 224 -0.94 -6.81 8.45
C PHE A 224 0.23 -7.63 7.92
N PHE A 225 1.24 -7.77 8.75
CA PHE A 225 2.46 -8.49 8.43
C PHE A 225 2.59 -9.77 9.25
N GLU A 226 3.50 -10.64 8.87
CA GLU A 226 3.78 -11.89 9.58
C GLU A 226 4.30 -11.66 10.99
N PHE A 227 4.95 -10.52 11.25
CA PHE A 227 5.51 -10.14 12.54
C PHE A 227 4.51 -9.45 13.48
N ASP A 228 3.29 -9.16 13.04
CA ASP A 228 2.21 -8.53 13.85
C ASP A 228 1.46 -9.58 14.72
N LYS A 229 2.14 -10.58 15.25
CA LYS A 229 1.55 -11.65 16.06
C LYS A 229 1.46 -11.28 17.54
#